data_2598cad8efdcd83f91936c0c30d9d1cf
#
_entry.id   2598cad8efdcd83f91936c0c30d9d1cf
#
_cell.length_a   1.000
_cell.length_b   1.000
_cell.length_c   1.000
_cell.angle_alpha   90.00
_cell.angle_beta   90.00
_cell.angle_gamma   90.00
#
_symmetry.space_group_name_H-M   'P 1'
#
loop_
_entity.id
_entity.type
_entity.pdbx_description
1 polymer ?
#
loop_
_entity_poly.entity_id
_entity_poly.type
_entity_poly.pdbx_seq_one_letter_code
_entity_poly.pdbx_strand_id
1 'polypeptide(L)'
;MIDKFLENLSDYPFLHLLSNSKIGLEKEALRVDKYGTISYKMHPLHFGASLTNKFITTDYSEALIEVVTPPCNSHEEAINYLENIIGFVYRNLNDEYLCPASMPCIIAGDKSIPIAYYGTSNAARMKTTYRRGLGNRYGRTMQVISGIHFNYR
;
A
#
# COMPACT_ATOMS: atom_id res chain seq x y z
N MET A 1 10.73 -0.23 33.48
CA MET A 1 11.68 0.05 32.36
C MET A 1 11.13 1.17 31.46
N ILE A 2 9.87 1.11 31.04
CA ILE A 2 9.21 2.16 30.24
C ILE A 2 9.12 3.49 31.01
N ASP A 3 8.70 3.45 32.28
CA ASP A 3 8.55 4.65 33.13
C ASP A 3 9.84 5.45 33.24
N LYS A 4 10.97 4.77 33.49
CA LYS A 4 12.28 5.42 33.55
C LYS A 4 12.73 5.99 32.19
N PHE A 5 12.28 5.39 31.09
CA PHE A 5 12.53 5.92 29.74
C PHE A 5 11.69 7.19 29.49
N LEU A 6 10.43 7.19 29.91
CA LEU A 6 9.54 8.34 29.82
C LEU A 6 10.00 9.52 30.70
N GLU A 7 10.46 9.23 31.92
CA GLU A 7 11.08 10.23 32.80
C GLU A 7 12.29 10.87 32.15
N ASN A 8 13.19 10.07 31.56
CA ASN A 8 14.36 10.59 30.86
C ASN A 8 14.00 11.40 29.61
N LEU A 9 12.89 11.05 28.93
CA LEU A 9 12.39 11.81 27.78
C LEU A 9 11.83 13.18 28.19
N SER A 10 11.17 13.29 29.35
CA SER A 10 10.59 14.55 29.82
C SER A 10 11.62 15.64 30.04
N ASP A 11 12.86 15.26 30.35
CA ASP A 11 14.00 16.16 30.56
C ASP A 11 14.75 16.49 29.24
N TYR A 12 14.31 15.93 28.11
CA TYR A 12 15.01 16.12 26.84
C TYR A 12 14.67 17.50 26.25
N PRO A 13 15.69 18.35 25.94
CA PRO A 13 15.46 19.74 25.53
C PRO A 13 14.70 19.87 24.20
N PHE A 14 14.57 18.78 23.43
CA PHE A 14 13.89 18.73 22.14
C PHE A 14 12.52 18.05 22.19
N LEU A 15 11.97 17.78 23.38
CA LEU A 15 10.67 17.11 23.53
C LEU A 15 9.56 17.87 22.77
N HIS A 16 9.62 19.20 22.71
CA HIS A 16 8.68 20.02 21.96
C HIS A 16 8.65 19.71 20.45
N LEU A 17 9.71 19.11 19.88
CA LEU A 17 9.73 18.73 18.47
C LEU A 17 8.79 17.55 18.18
N LEU A 18 8.48 16.71 19.19
CA LEU A 18 7.53 15.60 19.03
C LEU A 18 6.11 16.10 18.82
N SER A 19 5.77 17.30 19.29
CA SER A 19 4.46 17.91 19.06
C SER A 19 4.22 18.31 17.59
N ASN A 20 5.28 18.44 16.80
CA ASN A 20 5.23 18.76 15.38
C ASN A 20 5.32 17.53 14.48
N SER A 21 5.20 16.33 15.06
CA SER A 21 5.26 15.08 14.30
C SER A 21 4.15 14.98 13.26
N LYS A 22 4.44 14.26 12.18
CA LYS A 22 3.48 13.93 11.12
C LYS A 22 3.21 12.45 11.11
N ILE A 23 1.98 12.11 10.77
CA ILE A 23 1.50 10.74 10.68
C ILE A 23 1.09 10.46 9.24
N GLY A 24 1.43 9.30 8.72
CA GLY A 24 0.96 8.80 7.44
C GLY A 24 0.48 7.35 7.56
N LEU A 25 -0.49 7.00 6.75
CA LEU A 25 -1.01 5.64 6.64
C LEU A 25 -0.84 5.13 5.22
N GLU A 26 -0.43 3.87 5.12
CA GLU A 26 -0.45 3.11 3.87
C GLU A 26 -1.31 1.88 4.07
N LYS A 27 -2.17 1.57 3.11
CA LYS A 27 -2.97 0.35 3.14
C LYS A 27 -2.89 -0.35 1.80
N GLU A 28 -2.50 -1.60 1.87
CA GLU A 28 -2.50 -2.51 0.74
C GLU A 28 -3.77 -3.36 0.72
N ALA A 29 -4.26 -3.67 -0.47
CA ALA A 29 -5.36 -4.60 -0.67
C ALA A 29 -5.31 -5.23 -2.07
N LEU A 30 -5.53 -6.54 -2.15
CA LEU A 30 -5.65 -7.24 -3.43
C LEU A 30 -7.00 -6.95 -4.08
N ARG A 31 -6.99 -6.60 -5.36
CA ARG A 31 -8.19 -6.63 -6.20
C ARG A 31 -8.55 -8.07 -6.53
N VAL A 32 -9.80 -8.40 -6.34
CA VAL A 32 -10.36 -9.74 -6.57
C VAL A 32 -11.65 -9.66 -7.38
N ASP A 33 -12.00 -10.75 -8.04
CA ASP A 33 -13.31 -10.91 -8.66
C ASP A 33 -14.38 -11.28 -7.60
N LYS A 34 -15.64 -11.44 -8.06
CA LYS A 34 -16.77 -11.81 -7.20
C LYS A 34 -16.63 -13.18 -6.51
N TYR A 35 -15.69 -14.01 -6.94
CA TYR A 35 -15.42 -15.32 -6.34
C TYR A 35 -14.23 -15.30 -5.37
N GLY A 36 -13.61 -14.14 -5.18
CA GLY A 36 -12.43 -13.98 -4.35
C GLY A 36 -11.13 -14.40 -5.02
N THR A 37 -11.11 -14.58 -6.35
CA THR A 37 -9.90 -14.89 -7.11
C THR A 37 -9.13 -13.60 -7.42
N ILE A 38 -7.80 -13.66 -7.34
CA ILE A 38 -6.94 -12.51 -7.66
C ILE A 38 -7.25 -11.95 -9.05
N SER A 39 -7.34 -10.63 -9.16
CA SER A 39 -7.57 -9.97 -10.43
C SER A 39 -6.37 -10.08 -11.37
N TYR A 40 -6.67 -10.28 -12.66
CA TYR A 40 -5.69 -10.23 -13.76
C TYR A 40 -5.82 -8.96 -14.61
N LYS A 41 -6.75 -8.07 -14.24
CA LYS A 41 -6.95 -6.81 -14.96
C LYS A 41 -5.81 -5.84 -14.67
N MET A 42 -5.50 -5.02 -15.66
CA MET A 42 -4.55 -3.91 -15.51
C MET A 42 -5.02 -2.93 -14.43
N HIS A 43 -4.08 -2.14 -13.92
CA HIS A 43 -4.40 -1.03 -13.01
C HIS A 43 -5.46 -0.12 -13.63
N PRO A 44 -6.58 0.14 -12.93
CA PRO A 44 -7.68 0.91 -13.49
C PRO A 44 -7.26 2.32 -13.90
N LEU A 45 -7.61 2.75 -15.12
CA LEU A 45 -7.25 4.06 -15.65
C LEU A 45 -7.75 5.22 -14.78
N HIS A 46 -8.89 5.04 -14.11
CA HIS A 46 -9.46 6.05 -13.21
C HIS A 46 -8.58 6.34 -11.98
N PHE A 47 -7.68 5.44 -11.63
CA PHE A 47 -6.72 5.66 -10.52
C PHE A 47 -5.48 6.45 -10.97
N GLY A 48 -5.38 6.77 -12.26
CA GLY A 48 -4.21 7.41 -12.84
C GLY A 48 -3.04 6.44 -13.01
N ALA A 49 -1.86 6.99 -13.25
CA ALA A 49 -0.67 6.18 -13.47
C ALA A 49 -0.06 5.71 -12.14
N SER A 50 0.01 4.42 -11.91
CA SER A 50 0.58 3.83 -10.69
C SER A 50 2.04 4.23 -10.41
N LEU A 51 2.78 4.65 -11.45
CA LEU A 51 4.15 5.15 -11.28
C LEU A 51 4.22 6.52 -10.60
N THR A 52 3.26 7.39 -10.85
CA THR A 52 3.33 8.82 -10.51
C THR A 52 2.21 9.31 -9.61
N ASN A 53 1.13 8.55 -9.45
CA ASN A 53 0.10 8.89 -8.48
C ASN A 53 0.67 8.77 -7.07
N LYS A 54 0.48 9.83 -6.26
CA LYS A 54 1.01 9.91 -4.90
C LYS A 54 0.13 9.21 -3.86
N PHE A 55 -1.13 8.90 -4.21
CA PHE A 55 -2.13 8.41 -3.27
C PHE A 55 -2.61 7.00 -3.59
N ILE A 56 -2.56 6.59 -4.87
CA ILE A 56 -3.01 5.27 -5.33
C ILE A 56 -1.96 4.71 -6.27
N THR A 57 -1.30 3.66 -5.86
CA THR A 57 -0.27 2.97 -6.64
C THR A 57 -0.51 1.46 -6.62
N THR A 58 0.42 0.71 -7.14
CA THR A 58 0.50 -0.75 -6.95
C THR A 58 1.77 -1.07 -6.19
N ASP A 59 1.69 -2.05 -5.28
CA ASP A 59 2.91 -2.57 -4.69
C ASP A 59 3.54 -3.65 -5.60
N TYR A 60 3.57 -4.91 -5.16
CA TYR A 60 4.25 -5.98 -5.90
C TYR A 60 3.47 -6.42 -7.14
N SER A 61 2.19 -6.67 -6.97
CA SER A 61 1.29 -7.18 -8.01
C SER A 61 0.49 -6.06 -8.66
N GLU A 62 0.19 -6.24 -9.95
CA GLU A 62 -0.78 -5.40 -10.66
C GLU A 62 -2.14 -5.38 -9.95
N ALA A 63 -2.50 -6.47 -9.26
CA ALA A 63 -3.72 -6.57 -8.48
C ALA A 63 -3.60 -5.95 -7.08
N LEU A 64 -2.39 -5.75 -6.54
CA LEU A 64 -2.16 -5.25 -5.18
C LEU A 64 -2.17 -3.72 -5.19
N ILE A 65 -3.32 -3.13 -4.89
CA ILE A 65 -3.44 -1.68 -4.73
C ILE A 65 -2.81 -1.27 -3.40
N GLU A 66 -2.04 -0.21 -3.45
CA GLU A 66 -1.50 0.48 -2.30
C GLU A 66 -2.06 1.91 -2.25
N VAL A 67 -2.71 2.23 -1.16
CA VAL A 67 -3.29 3.55 -0.88
C VAL A 67 -2.44 4.25 0.18
N VAL A 68 -2.00 5.47 -0.12
CA VAL A 68 -1.06 6.23 0.71
C VAL A 68 -1.69 7.59 1.08
N THR A 69 -1.71 7.95 2.35
CA THR A 69 -2.14 9.29 2.78
C THR A 69 -1.00 10.30 2.67
N PRO A 70 -1.31 11.60 2.57
CA PRO A 70 -0.30 12.63 2.82
C PRO A 70 0.15 12.59 4.29
N PRO A 71 1.27 13.24 4.62
CA PRO A 71 1.63 13.49 6.02
C PRO A 71 0.59 14.38 6.71
N CYS A 72 -0.08 13.86 7.73
CA CYS A 72 -1.17 14.48 8.47
C CYS A 72 -0.70 14.96 9.85
N ASN A 73 -1.43 15.91 10.44
CA ASN A 73 -1.12 16.47 11.77
C ASN A 73 -1.74 15.65 12.91
N SER A 74 -2.75 14.84 12.62
CA SER A 74 -3.41 13.97 13.59
C SER A 74 -3.80 12.63 12.99
N HIS A 75 -4.11 11.68 13.85
CA HIS A 75 -4.59 10.36 13.43
C HIS A 75 -5.98 10.44 12.78
N GLU A 76 -6.86 11.32 13.27
CA GLU A 76 -8.18 11.53 12.68
C GLU A 76 -8.05 12.06 11.24
N GLU A 77 -7.15 13.02 11.01
CA GLU A 77 -6.90 13.55 9.68
C GLU A 77 -6.41 12.42 8.75
N ALA A 78 -5.46 11.61 9.20
CA ALA A 78 -4.92 10.49 8.42
C ALA A 78 -5.99 9.44 8.09
N ILE A 79 -6.83 9.06 9.06
CA ILE A 79 -7.94 8.12 8.86
C ILE A 79 -8.95 8.69 7.85
N ASN A 80 -9.37 9.94 8.00
CA ASN A 80 -10.29 10.60 7.08
C ASN A 80 -9.75 10.63 5.64
N TYR A 81 -8.46 10.92 5.46
CA TYR A 81 -7.82 10.83 4.15
C TYR A 81 -7.87 9.40 3.59
N LEU A 82 -7.49 8.42 4.40
CA LEU A 82 -7.49 7.02 3.99
C LEU A 82 -8.89 6.56 3.56
N GLU A 83 -9.92 6.87 4.34
CA GLU A 83 -11.32 6.53 4.04
C GLU A 83 -11.80 7.19 2.73
N ASN A 84 -11.46 8.46 2.52
CA ASN A 84 -11.81 9.17 1.29
C ASN A 84 -11.16 8.53 0.05
N ILE A 85 -9.86 8.17 0.14
CA ILE A 85 -9.16 7.53 -0.98
C ILE A 85 -9.72 6.13 -1.22
N ILE A 86 -9.95 5.33 -0.18
CA ILE A 86 -10.56 4.00 -0.28
C ILE A 86 -11.97 4.11 -0.87
N GLY A 87 -12.77 5.08 -0.42
CA GLY A 87 -14.09 5.35 -0.98
C GLY A 87 -14.05 5.70 -2.48
N PHE A 88 -13.05 6.46 -2.90
CA PHE A 88 -12.81 6.72 -4.32
C PHE A 88 -12.44 5.44 -5.07
N VAL A 89 -11.54 4.63 -4.51
CA VAL A 89 -11.16 3.33 -5.11
C VAL A 89 -12.38 2.44 -5.29
N TYR A 90 -13.21 2.24 -4.27
CA TYR A 90 -14.41 1.40 -4.36
C TYR A 90 -15.39 1.86 -5.44
N ARG A 91 -15.61 3.16 -5.58
CA ARG A 91 -16.51 3.71 -6.61
C ARG A 91 -16.02 3.48 -8.04
N ASN A 92 -14.73 3.19 -8.21
CA ASN A 92 -14.10 3.07 -9.53
C ASN A 92 -13.55 1.67 -9.83
N LEU A 93 -13.86 0.67 -8.98
CA LEU A 93 -13.41 -0.72 -9.20
C LEU A 93 -14.26 -1.51 -10.19
N ASN A 94 -15.44 -1.00 -10.59
CA ASN A 94 -16.40 -1.71 -11.44
C ASN A 94 -16.73 -3.11 -10.87
N ASP A 95 -16.41 -4.18 -11.61
CA ASP A 95 -16.72 -5.59 -11.27
C ASP A 95 -15.63 -6.25 -10.39
N GLU A 96 -14.86 -5.47 -9.66
CA GLU A 96 -13.83 -5.96 -8.77
C GLU A 96 -14.10 -5.52 -7.34
N TYR A 97 -13.49 -6.24 -6.39
CA TYR A 97 -13.58 -5.96 -4.97
C TYR A 97 -12.18 -5.86 -4.37
N LEU A 98 -12.04 -5.18 -3.25
CA LEU A 98 -10.82 -5.23 -2.44
C LEU A 98 -10.94 -6.35 -1.42
N CYS A 99 -9.98 -7.26 -1.41
CA CYS A 99 -9.88 -8.28 -0.37
C CYS A 99 -9.48 -7.61 0.94
N PRO A 100 -10.29 -7.74 2.02
CA PRO A 100 -10.00 -7.10 3.30
C PRO A 100 -8.92 -7.83 4.11
N ALA A 101 -8.65 -9.09 3.75
CA ALA A 101 -7.70 -9.93 4.46
C ALA A 101 -6.25 -9.58 4.08
N SER A 102 -5.35 -9.63 5.06
CA SER A 102 -3.91 -9.50 4.81
C SER A 102 -3.34 -10.69 4.05
N MET A 103 -3.81 -11.89 4.35
CA MET A 103 -3.38 -13.09 3.64
C MET A 103 -3.91 -13.11 2.21
N PRO A 104 -3.15 -13.67 1.25
CA PRO A 104 -3.56 -13.72 -0.14
C PRO A 104 -4.93 -14.39 -0.35
N CYS A 105 -5.68 -13.85 -1.30
CA CYS A 105 -6.95 -14.39 -1.79
C CYS A 105 -6.74 -15.71 -2.56
N ILE A 106 -7.77 -16.18 -3.28
CA ILE A 106 -7.65 -17.40 -4.14
C ILE A 106 -6.68 -17.12 -5.29
N ILE A 107 -5.61 -17.92 -5.36
CA ILE A 107 -4.52 -17.82 -6.34
C ILE A 107 -4.36 -19.19 -6.99
N ALA A 108 -4.32 -19.23 -8.32
CA ALA A 108 -4.14 -20.48 -9.08
C ALA A 108 -2.71 -21.08 -9.01
N GLY A 109 -1.79 -20.38 -8.32
CA GLY A 109 -0.40 -20.79 -8.14
C GLY A 109 0.54 -19.59 -8.19
N ASP A 110 1.74 -19.76 -7.68
CA ASP A 110 2.72 -18.67 -7.50
C ASP A 110 2.97 -17.86 -8.80
N LYS A 111 3.15 -18.55 -9.91
CA LYS A 111 3.44 -17.93 -11.20
C LYS A 111 2.24 -17.21 -11.83
N SER A 112 1.03 -17.47 -11.37
CA SER A 112 -0.19 -16.81 -11.87
C SER A 112 -0.34 -15.37 -11.39
N ILE A 113 0.37 -14.97 -10.34
CA ILE A 113 0.29 -13.62 -9.78
C ILE A 113 0.88 -12.62 -10.77
N PRO A 114 0.10 -11.63 -11.27
CA PRO A 114 0.59 -10.63 -12.21
C PRO A 114 1.54 -9.66 -11.51
N ILE A 115 2.73 -9.47 -12.06
CA ILE A 115 3.70 -8.50 -11.54
C ILE A 115 3.30 -7.10 -12.00
N ALA A 116 3.37 -6.11 -11.12
CA ALA A 116 3.01 -4.73 -11.41
C ALA A 116 3.79 -4.16 -12.60
N TYR A 117 3.04 -3.52 -13.49
CA TYR A 117 3.56 -2.87 -14.70
C TYR A 117 3.39 -1.36 -14.61
N TYR A 118 4.49 -0.62 -14.74
CA TYR A 118 4.52 0.82 -14.55
C TYR A 118 4.73 1.61 -15.85
N GLY A 119 4.79 0.93 -17.00
CA GLY A 119 5.05 1.54 -18.30
C GLY A 119 6.45 1.26 -18.85
N THR A 120 6.88 2.06 -19.83
CA THR A 120 8.10 1.83 -20.63
C THR A 120 9.29 2.72 -20.26
N SER A 121 9.10 3.74 -19.41
CA SER A 121 10.20 4.60 -18.96
C SER A 121 11.27 3.83 -18.19
N ASN A 122 12.47 4.35 -18.07
CA ASN A 122 13.56 3.69 -17.34
C ASN A 122 13.19 3.45 -15.87
N ALA A 123 12.54 4.42 -15.22
CA ALA A 123 12.05 4.29 -13.84
C ALA A 123 10.99 3.17 -13.73
N ALA A 124 10.05 3.10 -14.67
CA ALA A 124 9.02 2.05 -14.72
C ALA A 124 9.64 0.66 -14.90
N ARG A 125 10.56 0.54 -15.85
CA ARG A 125 11.27 -0.71 -16.13
C ARG A 125 12.09 -1.18 -14.93
N MET A 126 12.75 -0.27 -14.24
CA MET A 126 13.51 -0.58 -13.01
C MET A 126 12.58 -1.14 -11.93
N LYS A 127 11.43 -0.49 -11.67
CA LYS A 127 10.45 -0.98 -10.69
C LYS A 127 9.94 -2.39 -11.02
N THR A 128 9.58 -2.65 -12.29
CA THR A 128 9.11 -3.97 -12.73
C THR A 128 10.23 -5.03 -12.66
N THR A 129 11.45 -4.68 -13.05
CA THR A 129 12.60 -5.61 -12.97
C THR A 129 12.94 -5.98 -11.53
N TYR A 130 12.91 -5.01 -10.61
CA TYR A 130 13.10 -5.25 -9.19
C TYR A 130 12.08 -6.28 -8.65
N ARG A 131 10.78 -6.11 -8.99
CA ARG A 131 9.72 -7.03 -8.58
C ARG A 131 9.86 -8.43 -9.18
N ARG A 132 10.31 -8.54 -10.43
CA ARG A 132 10.69 -9.85 -11.01
C ARG A 132 11.79 -10.53 -10.21
N GLY A 133 12.79 -9.76 -9.78
CA GLY A 133 13.86 -10.25 -8.92
C GLY A 133 13.36 -10.75 -7.57
N LEU A 134 12.43 -10.04 -6.91
CA LEU A 134 11.80 -10.47 -5.68
C LEU A 134 11.01 -11.77 -5.87
N GLY A 135 10.19 -11.86 -6.93
CA GLY A 135 9.41 -13.05 -7.25
C GLY A 135 10.27 -14.28 -7.51
N ASN A 136 11.41 -14.10 -8.17
CA ASN A 136 12.36 -15.20 -8.41
C ASN A 136 13.09 -15.66 -7.14
N ARG A 137 13.33 -14.73 -6.21
CA ARG A 137 14.09 -15.01 -4.97
C ARG A 137 13.22 -15.58 -3.86
N TYR A 138 12.01 -15.07 -3.68
CA TYR A 138 11.17 -15.34 -2.52
C TYR A 138 9.82 -15.97 -2.87
N GLY A 139 9.49 -16.10 -4.15
CA GLY A 139 8.16 -16.44 -4.63
C GLY A 139 7.22 -15.25 -4.67
N ARG A 140 6.21 -15.29 -5.57
CA ARG A 140 5.26 -14.18 -5.77
C ARG A 140 4.17 -14.17 -4.70
N THR A 141 3.79 -15.34 -4.19
CA THR A 141 2.74 -15.47 -3.16
C THR A 141 3.11 -14.72 -1.88
N MET A 142 4.36 -14.78 -1.47
CA MET A 142 4.85 -14.05 -0.31
C MET A 142 4.85 -12.53 -0.50
N GLN A 143 4.86 -12.07 -1.74
CA GLN A 143 4.89 -10.64 -2.09
C GLN A 143 3.49 -10.02 -2.22
N VAL A 144 2.42 -10.78 -2.04
CA VAL A 144 1.03 -10.29 -2.12
C VAL A 144 0.28 -10.42 -0.79
N ILE A 145 1.02 -10.49 0.30
CA ILE A 145 0.50 -10.27 1.65
C ILE A 145 0.27 -8.77 1.80
N SER A 146 -0.97 -8.39 2.11
CA SER A 146 -1.39 -6.99 2.23
C SER A 146 -1.15 -6.45 3.63
N GLY A 147 -0.47 -5.32 3.74
CA GLY A 147 -0.14 -4.65 5.00
C GLY A 147 -0.99 -3.41 5.28
N ILE A 148 -0.87 -2.96 6.52
CA ILE A 148 -1.21 -1.59 6.94
C ILE A 148 0.05 -1.04 7.60
N HIS A 149 0.57 0.06 7.07
CA HIS A 149 1.76 0.70 7.59
C HIS A 149 1.39 2.01 8.27
N PHE A 150 1.92 2.21 9.45
CA PHE A 150 1.83 3.46 10.19
C PHE A 150 3.19 4.15 10.13
N ASN A 151 3.24 5.31 9.47
CA ASN A 151 4.43 6.12 9.32
C ASN A 151 4.38 7.28 10.32
N TYR A 152 5.44 7.44 11.08
CA TYR A 152 5.61 8.53 12.05
C TYR A 152 6.91 9.28 11.77
N ARG A 153 6.82 10.61 11.71
CA ARG A 153 7.96 11.48 11.41
C ARG A 153 7.93 12.74 12.26
#